data_facc3dfab1b9198c580e9733a71d78fd
#
_entry.id   facc3dfab1b9198c580e9733a71d78fd
#
_cell.length_a   1.000
_cell.length_b   1.000
_cell.length_c   1.000
_cell.angle_alpha   90.00
_cell.angle_beta   90.00
_cell.angle_gamma   90.00
#
_symmetry.space_group_name_H-M   'P 1'
#
loop_
_entity.id
_entity.type
_entity.pdbx_description
1 polymer ?
#
loop_
_entity_poly.entity_id
_entity_poly.type
_entity_poly.pdbx_seq_one_letter_code
_entity_poly.pdbx_strand_id
1 'polypeptide(L)'
;MIAGYLCDRQGVDLAAIADHTANWTDENCIEAGTKLKDLSQYFQATAAGDSNDQATAAFYNGEAAMLVQGSWAIAQINGNNPDFESKCGVFQFPGIDGANDPNRMIVKTDNLLMSSTTEHQDAAIALMKMFTDETAQKYTAEVGGKFPIVKDLEIDYDKAPAQLKYVQDIMAKATGTFGFYNESLASVEAGDCFDNAMVDIFLGNQTPEESIPDRTDIL
;
A
#
# COMPACT_ATOMS: atom_id res chain seq x y z
N MET A 1 -2.83 -3.19 -3.41
CA MET A 1 -2.79 -3.02 -1.94
C MET A 1 -3.65 -4.05 -1.22
N ILE A 2 -4.97 -4.15 -1.46
CA ILE A 2 -5.86 -5.12 -0.80
C ILE A 2 -5.38 -6.55 -1.03
N ALA A 3 -5.11 -6.93 -2.28
CA ALA A 3 -4.58 -8.25 -2.63
C ALA A 3 -3.30 -8.58 -1.85
N GLY A 4 -2.36 -7.62 -1.73
CA GLY A 4 -1.15 -7.80 -0.94
C GLY A 4 -1.43 -8.07 0.54
N TYR A 5 -2.39 -7.37 1.15
CA TYR A 5 -2.81 -7.70 2.52
C TYR A 5 -3.42 -9.09 2.63
N LEU A 6 -4.27 -9.48 1.67
CA LEU A 6 -4.88 -10.81 1.68
C LEU A 6 -3.82 -11.91 1.54
N CYS A 7 -2.86 -11.72 0.63
CA CYS A 7 -1.73 -12.64 0.48
C CYS A 7 -0.89 -12.74 1.76
N ASP A 8 -0.48 -11.60 2.35
CA ASP A 8 0.29 -11.60 3.61
C ASP A 8 -0.49 -12.30 4.75
N ARG A 9 -1.79 -12.03 4.88
CA ARG A 9 -2.64 -12.68 5.91
C ARG A 9 -2.76 -14.19 5.70
N GLN A 10 -2.77 -14.65 4.45
CA GLN A 10 -2.80 -16.09 4.13
C GLN A 10 -1.42 -16.74 4.16
N GLY A 11 -0.37 -15.99 4.48
CA GLY A 11 0.97 -16.54 4.61
C GLY A 11 1.68 -16.81 3.28
N VAL A 12 1.29 -16.09 2.23
CA VAL A 12 2.02 -16.15 0.95
C VAL A 12 3.42 -15.58 1.15
N ASP A 13 4.43 -16.41 0.93
CA ASP A 13 5.85 -16.05 1.05
C ASP A 13 6.44 -15.80 -0.33
N LEU A 14 6.62 -14.52 -0.68
CA LEU A 14 7.21 -14.14 -1.97
C LEU A 14 8.65 -14.59 -2.14
N ALA A 15 9.42 -14.69 -1.06
CA ALA A 15 10.79 -15.19 -1.15
C ALA A 15 10.81 -16.69 -1.49
N ALA A 16 9.94 -17.46 -0.85
CA ALA A 16 9.78 -18.88 -1.17
C ALA A 16 9.28 -19.11 -2.61
N ILE A 17 8.40 -18.23 -3.11
CA ILE A 17 7.96 -18.28 -4.50
C ILE A 17 9.13 -17.94 -5.45
N ALA A 18 9.88 -16.88 -5.18
CA ALA A 18 11.04 -16.47 -5.97
C ALA A 18 12.15 -17.56 -5.98
N ASP A 19 12.33 -18.28 -4.87
CA ASP A 19 13.29 -19.37 -4.74
C ASP A 19 12.73 -20.73 -5.25
N HIS A 20 11.53 -20.75 -5.85
CA HIS A 20 10.84 -21.95 -6.33
C HIS A 20 10.61 -23.03 -5.26
N THR A 21 10.53 -22.65 -3.99
CA THR A 21 10.20 -23.55 -2.87
C THR A 21 8.72 -23.50 -2.48
N ALA A 22 7.96 -22.54 -3.03
CA ALA A 22 6.51 -22.42 -3.01
C ALA A 22 6.00 -22.03 -4.39
N ASN A 23 4.68 -22.17 -4.63
CA ASN A 23 4.06 -21.90 -5.91
C ASN A 23 2.86 -20.95 -5.73
N TRP A 24 2.54 -20.18 -6.76
CA TRP A 24 1.32 -19.37 -6.79
C TRP A 24 0.04 -20.24 -6.74
N THR A 25 0.12 -21.51 -7.12
CA THR A 25 -0.98 -22.48 -7.05
C THR A 25 -1.17 -23.12 -5.68
N ASP A 26 -0.35 -22.76 -4.70
CA ASP A 26 -0.49 -23.26 -3.34
C ASP A 26 -1.81 -22.75 -2.70
N GLU A 27 -2.37 -23.53 -1.78
CA GLU A 27 -3.68 -23.30 -1.18
C GLU A 27 -3.82 -21.90 -0.59
N ASN A 28 -2.79 -21.37 0.05
CA ASN A 28 -2.79 -20.03 0.64
C ASN A 28 -2.91 -18.91 -0.41
N CYS A 29 -2.34 -19.08 -1.60
CA CYS A 29 -2.47 -18.12 -2.71
C CYS A 29 -3.90 -18.15 -3.28
N ILE A 30 -4.44 -19.35 -3.50
CA ILE A 30 -5.81 -19.56 -3.97
C ILE A 30 -6.81 -18.99 -2.96
N GLU A 31 -6.60 -19.23 -1.67
CA GLU A 31 -7.46 -18.70 -0.61
C GLU A 31 -7.43 -17.16 -0.55
N ALA A 32 -6.25 -16.53 -0.76
CA ALA A 32 -6.15 -15.07 -0.86
C ALA A 32 -6.97 -14.51 -2.03
N GLY A 33 -6.91 -15.17 -3.19
CA GLY A 33 -7.72 -14.84 -4.37
C GLY A 33 -9.23 -15.02 -4.10
N THR A 34 -9.62 -16.10 -3.45
CA THR A 34 -11.01 -16.36 -3.05
C THR A 34 -11.55 -15.27 -2.15
N LYS A 35 -10.77 -14.84 -1.15
CA LYS A 35 -11.16 -13.74 -0.27
C LYS A 35 -11.24 -12.40 -1.01
N LEU A 36 -10.38 -12.16 -2.00
CA LEU A 36 -10.47 -10.98 -2.85
C LEU A 36 -11.78 -10.97 -3.65
N LYS A 37 -12.15 -12.13 -4.20
CA LYS A 37 -13.42 -12.29 -4.91
C LYS A 37 -14.62 -12.07 -4.01
N ASP A 38 -14.61 -12.65 -2.83
CA ASP A 38 -15.69 -12.46 -1.84
C ASP A 38 -15.81 -10.99 -1.41
N LEU A 39 -14.69 -10.32 -1.24
CA LEU A 39 -14.66 -8.91 -0.87
C LEU A 39 -15.18 -8.00 -1.99
N SER A 40 -15.00 -8.37 -3.27
CA SER A 40 -15.35 -7.56 -4.44
C SER A 40 -16.83 -7.12 -4.46
N GLN A 41 -17.74 -7.92 -3.89
CA GLN A 41 -19.17 -7.61 -3.83
C GLN A 41 -19.52 -6.34 -3.02
N TYR A 42 -18.61 -5.90 -2.16
CA TYR A 42 -18.80 -4.70 -1.32
C TYR A 42 -18.22 -3.43 -1.93
N PHE A 43 -17.56 -3.55 -3.08
CA PHE A 43 -17.01 -2.40 -3.80
C PHE A 43 -18.05 -1.77 -4.73
N GLN A 44 -17.87 -0.49 -4.99
CA GLN A 44 -18.68 0.20 -5.99
C GLN A 44 -18.40 -0.35 -7.41
N ALA A 45 -19.39 -0.26 -8.29
CA ALA A 45 -19.32 -0.88 -9.62
C ALA A 45 -18.16 -0.35 -10.48
N THR A 46 -17.66 0.85 -10.21
CA THR A 46 -16.56 1.50 -10.92
C THR A 46 -15.17 1.13 -10.39
N ALA A 47 -15.09 0.44 -9.25
CA ALA A 47 -13.84 0.27 -8.48
C ALA A 47 -12.65 -0.30 -9.28
N ALA A 48 -12.92 -1.19 -10.25
CA ALA A 48 -11.86 -1.76 -11.08
C ALA A 48 -11.30 -0.79 -12.14
N GLY A 49 -12.03 0.28 -12.45
CA GLY A 49 -11.63 1.31 -13.42
C GLY A 49 -11.27 2.65 -12.79
N ASP A 50 -11.50 2.83 -11.49
CA ASP A 50 -11.23 4.08 -10.81
C ASP A 50 -9.72 4.27 -10.60
N SER A 51 -9.24 5.47 -10.87
CA SER A 51 -7.90 5.89 -10.46
C SER A 51 -7.82 6.06 -8.93
N ASN A 52 -6.60 6.12 -8.39
CA ASN A 52 -6.38 6.42 -6.97
C ASN A 52 -7.07 7.73 -6.54
N ASP A 53 -7.07 8.74 -7.40
CA ASP A 53 -7.70 10.03 -7.10
C ASP A 53 -9.23 9.91 -7.08
N GLN A 54 -9.82 9.15 -8.00
CA GLN A 54 -11.25 8.90 -8.04
C GLN A 54 -11.72 8.10 -6.82
N ALA A 55 -11.01 7.04 -6.46
CA ALA A 55 -11.31 6.24 -5.27
C ALA A 55 -11.20 7.08 -3.98
N THR A 56 -10.16 7.92 -3.87
CA THR A 56 -10.00 8.82 -2.72
C THR A 56 -11.10 9.89 -2.69
N ALA A 57 -11.51 10.41 -3.86
CA ALA A 57 -12.60 11.38 -3.98
C ALA A 57 -13.95 10.78 -3.54
N ALA A 58 -14.26 9.57 -3.96
CA ALA A 58 -15.47 8.87 -3.53
C ALA A 58 -15.54 8.74 -2.00
N PHE A 59 -14.41 8.51 -1.34
CA PHE A 59 -14.34 8.42 0.11
C PHE A 59 -14.60 9.77 0.80
N TYR A 60 -13.86 10.83 0.47
CA TYR A 60 -14.06 12.13 1.15
C TYR A 60 -15.33 12.84 0.74
N ASN A 61 -16.00 12.46 -0.34
CA ASN A 61 -17.34 12.89 -0.72
C ASN A 61 -18.46 12.11 -0.02
N GLY A 62 -18.11 11.04 0.70
CA GLY A 62 -19.08 10.21 1.42
C GLY A 62 -19.82 9.18 0.56
N GLU A 63 -19.32 8.93 -0.65
CA GLU A 63 -19.85 7.91 -1.56
C GLU A 63 -19.33 6.50 -1.20
N ALA A 64 -18.18 6.41 -0.52
CA ALA A 64 -17.63 5.19 0.03
C ALA A 64 -17.39 5.33 1.54
N ALA A 65 -17.79 4.31 2.31
CA ALA A 65 -17.63 4.29 3.77
C ALA A 65 -16.21 3.95 4.22
N MET A 66 -15.44 3.27 3.40
CA MET A 66 -14.07 2.82 3.67
C MET A 66 -13.19 2.97 2.44
N LEU A 67 -11.91 3.22 2.68
CA LEU A 67 -10.88 3.31 1.66
C LEU A 67 -9.64 2.58 2.15
N VAL A 68 -9.10 1.66 1.34
CA VAL A 68 -7.79 1.07 1.61
C VAL A 68 -6.74 1.88 0.86
N GLN A 69 -5.94 2.64 1.62
CA GLN A 69 -4.96 3.56 1.05
C GLN A 69 -3.77 3.74 2.00
N GLY A 70 -2.69 4.35 1.53
CA GLY A 70 -1.56 4.71 2.36
C GLY A 70 -1.69 6.11 2.97
N SER A 71 -0.77 6.48 3.86
CA SER A 71 -0.76 7.78 4.54
C SER A 71 -0.69 8.98 3.60
N TRP A 72 -0.22 8.82 2.38
CA TRP A 72 -0.24 9.90 1.36
C TRP A 72 -1.63 10.42 1.02
N ALA A 73 -2.69 9.63 1.25
CA ALA A 73 -4.07 10.06 1.03
C ALA A 73 -4.53 11.10 2.06
N ILE A 74 -3.88 11.21 3.22
CA ILE A 74 -4.27 12.15 4.29
C ILE A 74 -4.29 13.59 3.78
N ALA A 75 -3.20 14.03 3.12
CA ALA A 75 -3.13 15.38 2.56
C ALA A 75 -4.18 15.63 1.48
N GLN A 76 -4.44 14.63 0.63
CA GLN A 76 -5.44 14.73 -0.42
C GLN A 76 -6.86 14.84 0.16
N ILE A 77 -7.19 14.02 1.15
CA ILE A 77 -8.50 14.04 1.82
C ILE A 77 -8.73 15.38 2.49
N ASN A 78 -7.80 15.82 3.35
CA ASN A 78 -7.95 17.04 4.14
C ASN A 78 -7.86 18.30 3.27
N GLY A 79 -7.07 18.29 2.20
CA GLY A 79 -6.95 19.40 1.26
C GLY A 79 -8.20 19.61 0.39
N ASN A 80 -8.90 18.54 0.04
CA ASN A 80 -10.11 18.63 -0.79
C ASN A 80 -11.41 18.75 0.03
N ASN A 81 -11.44 18.18 1.24
CA ASN A 81 -12.59 18.27 2.13
C ASN A 81 -12.13 18.43 3.59
N PRO A 82 -11.77 19.65 4.02
CA PRO A 82 -11.30 19.90 5.40
C PRO A 82 -12.32 19.49 6.48
N ASP A 83 -13.61 19.60 6.20
CA ASP A 83 -14.68 19.22 7.14
C ASP A 83 -14.77 17.68 7.33
N PHE A 84 -14.13 16.91 6.46
CA PHE A 84 -14.10 15.46 6.53
C PHE A 84 -13.03 14.94 7.50
N GLU A 85 -12.01 15.75 7.84
CA GLU A 85 -10.93 15.34 8.73
C GLU A 85 -11.45 14.77 10.05
N SER A 86 -12.40 15.46 10.68
CA SER A 86 -13.00 15.03 11.96
C SER A 86 -13.87 13.76 11.85
N LYS A 87 -14.21 13.34 10.64
CA LYS A 87 -15.04 12.15 10.35
C LYS A 87 -14.20 10.96 9.87
N CYS A 88 -12.93 11.19 9.57
CA CYS A 88 -12.03 10.18 9.02
C CYS A 88 -11.18 9.54 10.12
N GLY A 89 -11.49 8.28 10.45
CA GLY A 89 -10.65 7.44 11.28
C GLY A 89 -9.71 6.57 10.46
N VAL A 90 -8.70 6.00 11.12
CA VAL A 90 -7.76 5.05 10.50
C VAL A 90 -7.68 3.80 11.36
N PHE A 91 -7.67 2.64 10.71
CA PHE A 91 -7.50 1.34 11.38
C PHE A 91 -6.63 0.41 10.54
N GLN A 92 -6.01 -0.55 11.21
CA GLN A 92 -5.21 -1.59 10.57
C GLN A 92 -6.10 -2.49 9.71
N PHE A 93 -5.56 -2.94 8.56
CA PHE A 93 -6.26 -3.96 7.76
C PHE A 93 -6.53 -5.19 8.64
N PRO A 94 -7.77 -5.68 8.69
CA PRO A 94 -8.16 -6.73 9.62
C PRO A 94 -7.35 -8.01 9.49
N GLY A 95 -7.26 -8.76 10.57
CA GLY A 95 -6.82 -10.15 10.55
C GLY A 95 -7.85 -11.06 9.88
N ILE A 96 -7.39 -12.22 9.46
CA ILE A 96 -8.21 -13.29 8.90
C ILE A 96 -8.05 -14.49 9.83
N ASP A 97 -9.15 -15.12 10.22
CA ASP A 97 -9.13 -16.28 11.13
C ASP A 97 -8.25 -17.41 10.55
N GLY A 98 -7.37 -17.94 11.39
CA GLY A 98 -6.42 -19.00 11.02
C GLY A 98 -5.21 -18.56 10.18
N ALA A 99 -5.10 -17.27 9.90
CA ALA A 99 -4.03 -16.69 9.08
C ALA A 99 -2.87 -16.16 9.92
N ASN A 100 -1.89 -15.57 9.22
CA ASN A 100 -0.71 -14.94 9.82
C ASN A 100 -1.04 -13.73 10.68
N ASP A 101 -0.03 -13.26 11.39
CA ASP A 101 -0.10 -12.12 12.30
C ASP A 101 -0.81 -10.90 11.69
N PRO A 102 -1.94 -10.47 12.29
CA PRO A 102 -2.72 -9.34 11.78
C PRO A 102 -2.03 -7.99 11.93
N ASN A 103 -0.94 -7.92 12.74
CA ASN A 103 -0.23 -6.67 13.00
C ASN A 103 0.92 -6.39 12.02
N ARG A 104 1.10 -7.21 10.99
CA ARG A 104 2.01 -6.88 9.91
C ARG A 104 1.38 -5.82 9.00
N MET A 105 2.18 -4.88 8.50
CA MET A 105 1.67 -3.78 7.68
C MET A 105 2.48 -3.58 6.40
N ILE A 106 1.82 -3.08 5.36
CA ILE A 106 2.49 -2.63 4.14
C ILE A 106 3.25 -1.34 4.44
N VAL A 107 4.52 -1.31 4.03
CA VAL A 107 5.35 -0.11 4.04
C VAL A 107 5.95 0.10 2.66
N LYS A 108 5.84 1.32 2.16
CA LYS A 108 6.49 1.77 0.93
C LYS A 108 7.36 2.98 1.25
N THR A 109 8.54 3.01 0.69
CA THR A 109 9.47 4.15 0.76
C THR A 109 9.76 4.65 -0.65
N ASP A 110 9.49 5.93 -0.90
CA ASP A 110 9.89 6.58 -2.13
C ASP A 110 11.38 6.95 -2.06
N ASN A 111 12.09 6.82 -3.17
CA ASN A 111 13.52 7.06 -3.25
C ASN A 111 13.84 8.26 -4.15
N LEU A 112 14.85 9.02 -3.78
CA LEU A 112 15.43 10.04 -4.64
C LEU A 112 16.63 9.44 -5.37
N LEU A 113 16.61 9.50 -6.69
CA LEU A 113 17.69 8.98 -7.54
C LEU A 113 18.33 10.11 -8.31
N MET A 114 19.65 10.02 -8.46
CA MET A 114 20.43 10.94 -9.30
C MET A 114 20.95 10.18 -10.53
N SER A 115 20.74 10.74 -11.72
CA SER A 115 21.31 10.17 -12.95
C SER A 115 22.83 10.18 -12.89
N SER A 116 23.46 9.07 -13.26
CA SER A 116 24.91 8.96 -13.37
C SER A 116 25.51 9.85 -14.46
N THR A 117 24.67 10.31 -15.40
CA THR A 117 25.09 11.15 -16.54
C THR A 117 24.74 12.63 -16.35
N THR A 118 24.26 13.04 -15.15
CA THR A 118 23.95 14.46 -14.92
C THR A 118 25.22 15.32 -14.95
N GLU A 119 25.14 16.47 -15.60
CA GLU A 119 26.19 17.48 -15.59
C GLU A 119 26.10 18.42 -14.37
N HIS A 120 25.05 18.26 -13.54
CA HIS A 120 24.74 19.12 -12.39
C HIS A 120 24.73 18.34 -11.06
N GLN A 121 25.74 17.51 -10.83
CA GLN A 121 25.80 16.62 -9.66
C GLN A 121 25.66 17.36 -8.32
N ASP A 122 26.42 18.47 -8.15
CA ASP A 122 26.40 19.24 -6.91
C ASP A 122 25.01 19.84 -6.61
N ALA A 123 24.32 20.34 -7.64
CA ALA A 123 22.96 20.85 -7.50
C ALA A 123 21.96 19.74 -7.19
N ALA A 124 22.08 18.58 -7.82
CA ALA A 124 21.24 17.42 -7.53
C ALA A 124 21.43 16.93 -6.07
N ILE A 125 22.69 16.82 -5.61
CA ILE A 125 23.00 16.45 -4.23
C ILE A 125 22.44 17.48 -3.24
N ALA A 126 22.58 18.79 -3.54
CA ALA A 126 22.03 19.85 -2.70
C ALA A 126 20.50 19.73 -2.58
N LEU A 127 19.81 19.46 -3.70
CA LEU A 127 18.36 19.25 -3.71
C LEU A 127 17.96 18.00 -2.91
N MET A 128 18.64 16.87 -3.09
CA MET A 128 18.39 15.65 -2.33
C MET A 128 18.55 15.88 -0.83
N LYS A 129 19.61 16.58 -0.41
CA LYS A 129 19.83 16.94 0.99
C LYS A 129 18.73 17.83 1.54
N MET A 130 18.23 18.80 0.76
CA MET A 130 17.13 19.67 1.17
C MET A 130 15.86 18.88 1.38
N PHE A 131 15.52 17.92 0.52
CA PHE A 131 14.33 17.06 0.71
C PHE A 131 14.42 16.13 1.91
N THR A 132 15.64 15.78 2.33
CA THR A 132 15.89 14.83 3.42
C THR A 132 16.35 15.51 4.72
N ASP A 133 16.39 16.84 4.78
CA ASP A 133 16.71 17.53 6.02
C ASP A 133 15.54 17.55 7.01
N GLU A 134 15.83 17.85 8.26
CA GLU A 134 14.84 17.86 9.33
C GLU A 134 13.68 18.83 9.06
N THR A 135 13.96 20.00 8.47
CA THR A 135 12.95 21.02 8.18
C THR A 135 11.95 20.54 7.15
N ALA A 136 12.44 19.99 6.03
CA ALA A 136 11.58 19.46 4.98
C ALA A 136 10.80 18.24 5.46
N GLN A 137 11.43 17.36 6.22
CA GLN A 137 10.79 16.16 6.75
C GLN A 137 9.73 16.48 7.79
N LYS A 138 9.97 17.49 8.64
CA LYS A 138 8.98 18.00 9.59
C LYS A 138 7.76 18.60 8.87
N TYR A 139 8.01 19.43 7.85
CA TYR A 139 6.94 19.98 7.01
C TYR A 139 6.14 18.89 6.30
N THR A 140 6.83 17.85 5.76
CA THR A 140 6.19 16.71 5.11
C THR A 140 5.26 15.94 6.06
N ALA A 141 5.63 15.82 7.33
CA ALA A 141 4.80 15.17 8.34
C ALA A 141 3.63 16.07 8.79
N GLU A 142 3.92 17.30 9.19
CA GLU A 142 2.94 18.22 9.79
C GLU A 142 1.89 18.73 8.78
N VAL A 143 2.27 18.86 7.50
CA VAL A 143 1.36 19.34 6.44
C VAL A 143 0.96 18.23 5.49
N GLY A 144 1.90 17.37 5.11
CA GLY A 144 1.68 16.32 4.11
C GLY A 144 1.11 15.01 4.67
N GLY A 145 1.04 14.86 5.99
CA GLY A 145 0.53 13.64 6.63
C GLY A 145 1.35 12.37 6.33
N LYS A 146 2.62 12.54 5.93
CA LYS A 146 3.54 11.42 5.63
C LYS A 146 4.55 11.25 6.76
N PHE A 147 5.00 10.02 6.97
CA PHE A 147 6.04 9.76 7.96
C PHE A 147 7.40 10.25 7.48
N PRO A 148 8.19 10.90 8.36
CA PRO A 148 9.54 11.32 8.03
C PRO A 148 10.48 10.11 7.96
N ILE A 149 11.53 10.24 7.15
CA ILE A 149 12.61 9.24 7.05
C ILE A 149 13.77 9.55 8.02
N VAL A 150 13.76 10.72 8.63
CA VAL A 150 14.76 11.12 9.65
C VAL A 150 14.39 10.50 10.98
N LYS A 151 15.33 9.74 11.57
CA LYS A 151 15.15 9.14 12.87
C LYS A 151 15.04 10.19 13.97
N ASP A 152 14.24 9.88 14.98
CA ASP A 152 14.10 10.68 16.20
C ASP A 152 13.65 12.13 15.94
N LEU A 153 13.04 12.39 14.78
CA LEU A 153 12.49 13.69 14.46
C LEU A 153 11.22 13.95 15.30
N GLU A 154 11.25 15.00 16.08
CA GLU A 154 10.10 15.42 16.87
C GLU A 154 9.03 16.06 15.96
N ILE A 155 7.88 15.41 15.84
CA ILE A 155 6.70 15.88 15.13
C ILE A 155 5.76 16.53 16.10
N ASP A 156 5.30 17.73 15.75
CA ASP A 156 4.24 18.43 16.46
C ASP A 156 2.87 17.90 16.01
N TYR A 157 2.36 16.91 16.71
CA TYR A 157 1.08 16.27 16.38
C TYR A 157 -0.12 17.19 16.57
N ASP A 158 0.02 18.34 17.24
CA ASP A 158 -1.05 19.35 17.32
C ASP A 158 -1.18 20.14 16.00
N LYS A 159 -0.13 20.10 15.15
CA LYS A 159 -0.11 20.71 13.82
C LYS A 159 -0.33 19.71 12.70
N ALA A 160 -0.02 18.45 12.97
CA ALA A 160 -0.16 17.37 12.00
C ALA A 160 -1.64 16.96 11.86
N PRO A 161 -2.06 16.43 10.69
CA PRO A 161 -3.37 15.84 10.54
C PRO A 161 -3.64 14.76 11.59
N ALA A 162 -4.84 14.77 12.17
CA ALA A 162 -5.22 13.81 13.22
C ALA A 162 -5.04 12.34 12.78
N GLN A 163 -5.22 12.04 11.50
CA GLN A 163 -5.05 10.71 10.93
C GLN A 163 -3.59 10.21 11.04
N LEU A 164 -2.61 11.11 11.00
CA LEU A 164 -1.20 10.73 11.14
C LEU A 164 -0.92 10.10 12.51
N LYS A 165 -1.56 10.62 13.56
CA LYS A 165 -1.47 10.03 14.90
C LYS A 165 -2.03 8.61 14.96
N TYR A 166 -3.17 8.36 14.30
CA TYR A 166 -3.74 7.00 14.24
C TYR A 166 -2.80 6.04 13.51
N VAL A 167 -2.20 6.46 12.38
CA VAL A 167 -1.23 5.62 11.67
C VAL A 167 0.01 5.37 12.53
N GLN A 168 0.50 6.36 13.29
CA GLN A 168 1.60 6.17 14.24
C GLN A 168 1.27 5.12 15.30
N ASP A 169 0.06 5.16 15.86
CA ASP A 169 -0.37 4.21 16.87
C ASP A 169 -0.49 2.78 16.30
N ILE A 170 -0.82 2.64 15.01
CA ILE A 170 -0.80 1.37 14.28
C ILE A 170 0.65 0.90 14.09
N MET A 171 1.52 1.78 13.59
CA MET A 171 2.94 1.46 13.38
C MET A 171 3.63 1.02 14.67
N ALA A 172 3.32 1.67 15.80
CA ALA A 172 3.88 1.30 17.11
C ALA A 172 3.49 -0.11 17.57
N LYS A 173 2.40 -0.67 17.04
CA LYS A 173 1.92 -2.02 17.32
C LYS A 173 2.34 -3.02 16.24
N ALA A 174 2.93 -2.56 15.15
CA ALA A 174 3.32 -3.42 14.05
C ALA A 174 4.40 -4.41 14.50
N THR A 175 4.18 -5.68 14.21
CA THR A 175 5.08 -6.79 14.51
C THR A 175 6.04 -7.09 13.37
N GLY A 176 5.76 -6.56 12.17
CA GLY A 176 6.58 -6.67 10.99
C GLY A 176 6.02 -5.86 9.84
N THR A 177 6.81 -5.74 8.78
CA THR A 177 6.44 -5.02 7.58
C THR A 177 6.62 -5.90 6.34
N PHE A 178 5.93 -5.55 5.26
CA PHE A 178 6.11 -6.12 3.94
C PHE A 178 5.89 -5.04 2.87
N GLY A 179 6.44 -5.24 1.66
CA GLY A 179 6.29 -4.32 0.53
C GLY A 179 5.00 -4.57 -0.27
N PHE A 180 4.76 -3.78 -1.29
CA PHE A 180 3.75 -4.12 -2.28
C PHE A 180 4.15 -5.39 -3.01
N TYR A 181 3.23 -6.35 -3.13
CA TYR A 181 3.52 -7.65 -3.72
C TYR A 181 3.99 -7.53 -5.17
N ASN A 182 3.29 -6.75 -5.99
CA ASN A 182 3.67 -6.51 -7.39
C ASN A 182 5.05 -5.84 -7.55
N GLU A 183 5.45 -4.96 -6.61
CA GLU A 183 6.76 -4.29 -6.63
C GLU A 183 7.88 -5.13 -5.98
N SER A 184 7.52 -6.19 -5.28
CA SER A 184 8.45 -7.09 -4.58
C SER A 184 8.81 -8.33 -5.40
N LEU A 185 8.20 -8.49 -6.58
CA LEU A 185 8.50 -9.58 -7.52
C LEU A 185 9.77 -9.29 -8.32
N ALA A 186 10.32 -10.32 -8.94
CA ALA A 186 11.65 -10.28 -9.57
C ALA A 186 11.73 -9.35 -10.79
N SER A 187 10.61 -9.09 -11.46
CA SER A 187 10.54 -8.22 -12.63
C SER A 187 9.24 -7.41 -12.68
N VAL A 188 9.22 -6.37 -13.52
CA VAL A 188 8.02 -5.58 -13.79
C VAL A 188 6.94 -6.44 -14.43
N GLU A 189 7.33 -7.34 -15.34
CA GLU A 189 6.41 -8.26 -16.02
C GLU A 189 5.72 -9.20 -15.01
N ALA A 190 6.46 -9.70 -14.03
CA ALA A 190 5.89 -10.52 -12.95
C ALA A 190 4.91 -9.71 -12.09
N GLY A 191 5.24 -8.47 -11.77
CA GLY A 191 4.35 -7.54 -11.08
C GLY A 191 3.06 -7.27 -11.84
N ASP A 192 3.15 -7.01 -13.14
CA ASP A 192 2.00 -6.79 -14.03
C ASP A 192 1.13 -8.06 -14.14
N CYS A 193 1.75 -9.24 -14.20
CA CYS A 193 1.03 -10.51 -14.19
C CYS A 193 0.24 -10.72 -12.90
N PHE A 194 0.84 -10.42 -11.74
CA PHE A 194 0.15 -10.47 -10.46
C PHE A 194 -1.04 -9.50 -10.43
N ASP A 195 -0.84 -8.25 -10.82
CA ASP A 195 -1.91 -7.24 -10.80
C ASP A 195 -3.05 -7.62 -11.75
N ASN A 196 -2.76 -8.10 -12.96
CA ASN A 196 -3.78 -8.55 -13.92
C ASN A 196 -4.57 -9.77 -13.38
N ALA A 197 -3.88 -10.74 -12.77
CA ALA A 197 -4.54 -11.88 -12.15
C ALA A 197 -5.49 -11.44 -11.03
N MET A 198 -5.06 -10.53 -10.16
CA MET A 198 -5.90 -10.01 -9.08
C MET A 198 -7.10 -9.21 -9.62
N VAL A 199 -6.95 -8.46 -10.71
CA VAL A 199 -8.05 -7.76 -11.37
C VAL A 199 -9.05 -8.74 -11.98
N ASP A 200 -8.59 -9.78 -12.66
CA ASP A 200 -9.47 -10.80 -13.26
C ASP A 200 -10.29 -11.56 -12.20
N ILE A 201 -9.65 -11.91 -11.08
CA ILE A 201 -10.35 -12.50 -9.93
C ILE A 201 -11.37 -11.53 -9.35
N PHE A 202 -10.98 -10.28 -9.12
CA PHE A 202 -11.86 -9.25 -8.56
C PHE A 202 -13.12 -9.04 -9.43
N LEU A 203 -12.94 -8.92 -10.74
CA LEU A 203 -14.04 -8.77 -11.71
C LEU A 203 -14.87 -10.06 -11.89
N GLY A 204 -14.30 -11.22 -11.55
CA GLY A 204 -14.89 -12.54 -11.77
C GLY A 204 -14.81 -13.01 -13.21
N ASN A 205 -13.84 -12.51 -13.94
CA ASN A 205 -13.50 -13.01 -15.27
C ASN A 205 -12.91 -14.41 -15.20
N GLN A 206 -12.17 -14.70 -14.11
CA GLN A 206 -11.52 -15.99 -13.84
C GLN A 206 -11.68 -16.35 -12.36
N THR A 207 -11.65 -17.65 -12.07
CA THR A 207 -11.50 -18.13 -10.69
C THR A 207 -10.04 -17.95 -10.22
N PRO A 208 -9.76 -17.99 -8.90
CA PRO A 208 -8.38 -17.95 -8.42
C PRO A 208 -7.49 -19.03 -9.05
N GLU A 209 -8.01 -20.26 -9.21
CA GLU A 209 -7.30 -21.39 -9.79
C GLU A 209 -7.00 -21.20 -11.30
N GLU A 210 -7.84 -20.47 -12.01
CA GLU A 210 -7.66 -20.16 -13.44
C GLU A 210 -6.72 -18.97 -13.65
N SER A 211 -6.82 -17.97 -12.77
CA SER A 211 -6.10 -16.69 -12.89
C SER A 211 -4.66 -16.76 -12.38
N ILE A 212 -4.40 -17.64 -11.42
CA ILE A 212 -3.10 -17.86 -10.80
C ILE A 212 -2.51 -19.18 -11.35
N PRO A 213 -2.07 -19.22 -12.61
CA PRO A 213 -1.49 -20.44 -13.20
C PRO A 213 -0.14 -20.73 -12.57
N ASP A 214 0.29 -21.98 -12.70
CA ASP A 214 1.65 -22.41 -12.42
C ASP A 214 2.63 -21.70 -13.37
N ARG A 215 2.96 -20.44 -13.02
CA ARG A 215 3.85 -19.58 -13.80
C ARG A 215 5.23 -19.48 -13.17
N THR A 216 5.82 -20.62 -12.90
CA THR A 216 7.24 -20.70 -12.51
C THR A 216 8.19 -20.18 -13.60
N ASP A 217 7.69 -19.91 -14.80
CA ASP A 217 8.42 -19.40 -15.96
C ASP A 217 8.45 -17.87 -16.08
N ILE A 218 7.79 -17.13 -15.16
CA ILE A 218 7.76 -15.65 -15.16
C ILE A 218 8.58 -15.04 -13.99
N LEU A 219 9.17 -15.88 -13.16
CA LEU A 219 10.01 -15.46 -12.02
C LEU A 219 11.47 -15.29 -12.41
#